data_955daf18eb67836c5025b9302bdeb96b
#
_entry.id   955daf18eb67836c5025b9302bdeb96b
#
_cell.length_a   1.000
_cell.length_b   1.000
_cell.length_c   1.000
_cell.angle_alpha   90.00
_cell.angle_beta   90.00
_cell.angle_gamma   90.00
#
_symmetry.space_group_name_H-M   'P 1'
#
loop_
_entity.id
_entity.type
_entity.pdbx_description
1 polymer ?
#
loop_
_entity_poly.entity_id
_entity_poly.type
_entity_poly.pdbx_seq_one_letter_code
_entity_poly.pdbx_strand_id
1 'polypeptide(L)'
;SSNNNTETKVAVPSEENTISKTAFWLLTITLFLCVIANGLADTMRSVTYPLMKTDLNLTYVEYGALESMGQFSYLIWACLTAIMIQYVGFKIPFVLSFVISILGCVGTAFTDKFWLIMITQFIGTNILGALDDGPSALAVILFTKNPAGLYCVMSGMYGLGAFLGPLLSGWLYQLKPEYSYHAVTLLMCIPIALIGLYVLCVPFAIRRPQTKPNSSVSVWSCLRSPLIWYCAIMLNFMATAERGTLSWGTMYVKDVLHLTDEDGAALNSRFYFCFMLTRFVGGFITDRVGPFKMEYIIIPIGTLIYVIGFLAGKTGIYILPFLGFFVSLFWPTFIIAYTHYWGKESSIPVACLLPLQSLVGMVIQYGLGVMNERYGPQYAYWMSVPGGLLGLLMFIYFHILTRRKEKKEQEALLNGEVYSICLRPTLLLSYNH
;
A
#
# COMPACT_ATOMS: atom_id res chain seq x y z
N SER A 1 53.97 -34.53 28.01
CA SER A 1 52.57 -34.04 28.13
C SER A 1 52.39 -32.82 27.26
N SER A 2 51.94 -33.08 26.04
CA SER A 2 51.67 -32.11 25.00
C SER A 2 50.17 -31.76 25.07
N ASN A 3 49.90 -30.48 25.34
CA ASN A 3 48.55 -29.90 25.21
C ASN A 3 48.29 -29.56 23.73
N ASN A 4 47.44 -30.36 23.09
CA ASN A 4 46.82 -30.02 21.80
C ASN A 4 45.58 -29.14 22.06
N ASN A 5 45.74 -27.85 21.98
CA ASN A 5 44.61 -26.92 21.83
C ASN A 5 44.18 -26.94 20.37
N THR A 6 43.16 -27.73 20.07
CA THR A 6 42.44 -27.65 18.78
C THR A 6 41.50 -26.44 18.84
N GLU A 7 41.97 -25.30 18.40
CA GLU A 7 41.12 -24.17 18.07
C GLU A 7 40.21 -24.58 16.91
N THR A 8 38.94 -24.83 17.24
CA THR A 8 37.88 -24.96 16.23
C THR A 8 37.69 -23.60 15.60
N LYS A 9 38.38 -23.35 14.46
CA LYS A 9 38.06 -22.23 13.57
C LYS A 9 36.62 -22.39 13.14
N VAL A 10 35.74 -21.60 13.76
CA VAL A 10 34.40 -21.31 13.23
C VAL A 10 34.62 -20.72 11.86
N ALA A 11 34.32 -21.47 10.83
CA ALA A 11 34.34 -20.99 9.44
C ALA A 11 33.33 -19.85 9.33
N VAL A 12 33.84 -18.63 9.26
CA VAL A 12 33.10 -17.46 8.82
C VAL A 12 32.70 -17.76 7.37
N PRO A 13 31.42 -17.72 7.00
CA PRO A 13 31.02 -17.85 5.61
C PRO A 13 31.53 -16.62 4.84
N SER A 14 32.68 -16.76 4.24
CA SER A 14 33.22 -15.83 3.27
C SER A 14 32.62 -16.16 1.92
N GLU A 15 31.59 -15.41 1.55
CA GLU A 15 31.26 -14.96 0.20
C GLU A 15 30.10 -13.98 0.35
N GLU A 16 30.40 -12.73 0.81
CA GLU A 16 29.60 -11.59 0.42
C GLU A 16 29.70 -11.57 -1.11
N ASN A 17 28.63 -12.01 -1.78
CA ASN A 17 28.39 -11.71 -3.16
C ASN A 17 28.28 -10.20 -3.30
N THR A 18 29.42 -9.52 -3.45
CA THR A 18 29.51 -8.08 -3.67
C THR A 18 28.88 -7.78 -5.01
N ILE A 19 27.58 -7.40 -4.94
CA ILE A 19 26.84 -6.93 -6.12
C ILE A 19 27.65 -5.78 -6.72
N SER A 20 27.96 -5.83 -8.03
CA SER A 20 28.68 -4.75 -8.68
C SER A 20 27.90 -3.44 -8.57
N LYS A 21 28.59 -2.30 -8.49
CA LYS A 21 27.94 -0.99 -8.39
C LYS A 21 26.92 -0.75 -9.49
N THR A 22 27.21 -1.20 -10.71
CA THR A 22 26.29 -1.11 -11.85
C THR A 22 25.04 -1.96 -11.64
N ALA A 23 25.18 -3.21 -11.18
CA ALA A 23 24.03 -4.08 -10.90
C ALA A 23 23.17 -3.53 -9.76
N PHE A 24 23.79 -2.94 -8.71
CA PHE A 24 23.07 -2.27 -7.63
C PHE A 24 22.17 -1.14 -8.15
N TRP A 25 22.74 -0.23 -8.96
CA TRP A 25 21.96 0.89 -9.49
C TRP A 25 20.92 0.46 -10.51
N LEU A 26 21.18 -0.51 -11.35
CA LEU A 26 20.19 -1.08 -12.28
C LEU A 26 19.00 -1.67 -11.53
N LEU A 27 19.24 -2.45 -10.47
CA LEU A 27 18.17 -3.02 -9.64
C LEU A 27 17.43 -1.94 -8.85
N THR A 28 18.12 -0.92 -8.33
CA THR A 28 17.50 0.22 -7.63
C THR A 28 16.56 0.99 -8.56
N ILE A 29 16.99 1.29 -9.79
CA ILE A 29 16.14 1.93 -10.80
C ILE A 29 14.95 1.02 -11.15
N THR A 30 15.18 -0.28 -11.28
CA THR A 30 14.10 -1.25 -11.52
C THR A 30 13.04 -1.19 -10.41
N LEU A 31 13.47 -1.18 -9.14
CA LEU A 31 12.56 -1.06 -8.00
C LEU A 31 11.75 0.23 -8.05
N PHE A 32 12.41 1.36 -8.31
CA PHE A 32 11.74 2.66 -8.40
C PHE A 32 10.71 2.68 -9.53
N LEU A 33 11.04 2.17 -10.71
CA LEU A 33 10.12 2.08 -11.84
C LEU A 33 8.94 1.13 -11.58
N CYS A 34 9.18 -0.01 -10.93
CA CYS A 34 8.12 -0.93 -10.52
C CYS A 34 7.13 -0.25 -9.57
N VAL A 35 7.63 0.49 -8.59
CA VAL A 35 6.80 1.19 -7.61
C VAL A 35 6.07 2.38 -8.23
N ILE A 36 6.69 3.10 -9.20
CA ILE A 36 6.01 4.13 -10.00
C ILE A 36 4.87 3.50 -10.81
N ALA A 37 5.11 2.35 -11.47
CA ALA A 37 4.07 1.66 -12.23
C ALA A 37 2.91 1.20 -11.34
N ASN A 38 3.20 0.74 -10.11
CA ASN A 38 2.19 0.39 -9.12
C ASN A 38 1.32 1.61 -8.76
N GLY A 39 1.93 2.72 -8.37
CA GLY A 39 1.20 3.96 -8.03
C GLY A 39 0.38 4.51 -9.19
N LEU A 40 0.93 4.48 -10.40
CA LEU A 40 0.24 4.89 -11.61
C LEU A 40 -0.99 4.00 -11.88
N ALA A 41 -0.84 2.69 -11.85
CA ALA A 41 -1.94 1.75 -12.09
C ALA A 41 -3.03 1.84 -11.01
N ASP A 42 -2.65 2.06 -9.75
CA ASP A 42 -3.60 2.21 -8.64
C ASP A 42 -4.49 3.45 -8.81
N THR A 43 -3.91 4.59 -9.12
CA THR A 43 -4.63 5.86 -9.16
C THR A 43 -5.36 6.13 -10.48
N MET A 44 -4.93 5.52 -11.59
CA MET A 44 -5.70 5.63 -12.83
C MET A 44 -7.09 5.01 -12.74
N ARG A 45 -7.31 4.04 -11.85
CA ARG A 45 -8.66 3.50 -11.57
C ARG A 45 -9.61 4.58 -11.10
N SER A 46 -9.13 5.56 -10.33
CA SER A 46 -9.93 6.68 -9.84
C SER A 46 -10.52 7.56 -10.95
N VAL A 47 -9.97 7.48 -12.14
CA VAL A 47 -10.49 8.16 -13.34
C VAL A 47 -11.25 7.18 -14.24
N THR A 48 -10.71 6.00 -14.46
CA THR A 48 -11.27 5.01 -15.38
C THR A 48 -12.61 4.45 -14.89
N TYR A 49 -12.75 4.14 -13.60
CA TYR A 49 -13.98 3.56 -13.06
C TYR A 49 -15.18 4.51 -13.08
N PRO A 50 -15.05 5.82 -12.74
CA PRO A 50 -16.12 6.78 -12.97
C PRO A 50 -16.55 6.93 -14.44
N LEU A 51 -15.59 6.86 -15.38
CA LEU A 51 -15.90 6.85 -16.80
C LEU A 51 -16.68 5.58 -17.19
N MET A 52 -16.24 4.40 -16.75
CA MET A 52 -16.97 3.15 -16.96
C MET A 52 -18.40 3.23 -16.42
N LYS A 53 -18.58 3.80 -15.21
CA LYS A 53 -19.91 3.98 -14.64
C LYS A 53 -20.80 4.83 -15.55
N THR A 54 -20.27 5.89 -16.12
CA THR A 54 -21.04 6.78 -17.01
C THR A 54 -21.32 6.11 -18.34
N ASP A 55 -20.29 5.57 -19.00
CA ASP A 55 -20.37 5.01 -20.35
C ASP A 55 -21.28 3.76 -20.41
N LEU A 56 -21.23 2.93 -19.36
CA LEU A 56 -21.99 1.68 -19.26
C LEU A 56 -23.26 1.80 -18.41
N ASN A 57 -23.58 3.01 -17.90
CA ASN A 57 -24.73 3.25 -17.01
C ASN A 57 -24.75 2.32 -15.79
N LEU A 58 -23.58 2.08 -15.16
CA LEU A 58 -23.49 1.20 -14.01
C LEU A 58 -24.15 1.81 -12.77
N THR A 59 -24.76 0.96 -11.97
CA THR A 59 -25.25 1.28 -10.64
C THR A 59 -24.09 1.54 -9.67
N TYR A 60 -24.34 2.19 -8.54
CA TYR A 60 -23.32 2.34 -7.49
C TYR A 60 -22.90 1.01 -6.88
N VAL A 61 -23.79 0.00 -6.88
CA VAL A 61 -23.47 -1.37 -6.44
C VAL A 61 -22.45 -2.01 -7.38
N GLU A 62 -22.64 -1.89 -8.69
CA GLU A 62 -21.68 -2.39 -9.69
C GLU A 62 -20.35 -1.65 -9.63
N TYR A 63 -20.37 -0.32 -9.40
CA TYR A 63 -19.14 0.44 -9.15
C TYR A 63 -18.41 -0.05 -7.89
N GLY A 64 -19.12 -0.25 -6.78
CA GLY A 64 -18.57 -0.84 -5.56
C GLY A 64 -18.02 -2.25 -5.78
N ALA A 65 -18.64 -3.04 -6.68
CA ALA A 65 -18.14 -4.36 -7.06
C ALA A 65 -16.82 -4.27 -7.85
N LEU A 66 -16.65 -3.27 -8.74
CA LEU A 66 -15.39 -3.02 -9.44
C LEU A 66 -14.26 -2.70 -8.44
N GLU A 67 -14.51 -1.81 -7.48
CA GLU A 67 -13.54 -1.47 -6.42
C GLU A 67 -13.20 -2.70 -5.57
N SER A 68 -14.20 -3.52 -5.25
CA SER A 68 -14.02 -4.78 -4.51
C SER A 68 -13.19 -5.79 -5.29
N MET A 69 -13.36 -5.85 -6.62
CA MET A 69 -12.57 -6.73 -7.49
C MET A 69 -11.09 -6.33 -7.47
N GLY A 70 -10.77 -5.04 -7.42
CA GLY A 70 -9.41 -4.56 -7.25
C GLY A 70 -8.76 -5.06 -5.95
N GLN A 71 -9.49 -5.04 -4.83
CA GLN A 71 -9.01 -5.58 -3.55
C GLN A 71 -8.84 -7.10 -3.59
N PHE A 72 -9.75 -7.82 -4.24
CA PHE A 72 -9.65 -9.26 -4.43
C PHE A 72 -8.46 -9.65 -5.32
N SER A 73 -8.24 -8.91 -6.40
CA SER A 73 -7.07 -9.07 -7.26
C SER A 73 -5.77 -8.87 -6.47
N TYR A 74 -5.67 -7.77 -5.70
CA TYR A 74 -4.53 -7.52 -4.83
C TYR A 74 -4.22 -8.72 -3.92
N LEU A 75 -5.23 -9.20 -3.19
CA LEU A 75 -5.10 -10.35 -2.29
C LEU A 75 -4.49 -11.57 -2.99
N ILE A 76 -5.06 -11.97 -4.11
CA ILE A 76 -4.65 -13.20 -4.82
C ILE A 76 -3.25 -13.04 -5.42
N TRP A 77 -2.99 -11.91 -6.10
CA TRP A 77 -1.72 -11.69 -6.79
C TRP A 77 -0.56 -11.39 -5.84
N ALA A 78 -0.78 -10.76 -4.69
CA ALA A 78 0.23 -10.62 -3.65
C ALA A 78 0.68 -11.99 -3.12
N CYS A 79 -0.28 -12.87 -2.79
CA CYS A 79 0.03 -14.24 -2.36
C CYS A 79 0.76 -15.04 -3.44
N LEU A 80 0.29 -15.00 -4.70
CA LEU A 80 0.92 -15.71 -5.82
C LEU A 80 2.34 -15.20 -6.07
N THR A 81 2.54 -13.90 -6.05
CA THR A 81 3.86 -13.27 -6.25
C THR A 81 4.83 -13.66 -5.15
N ALA A 82 4.42 -13.65 -3.89
CA ALA A 82 5.25 -14.08 -2.77
C ALA A 82 5.68 -15.55 -2.91
N ILE A 83 4.78 -16.44 -3.34
CA ILE A 83 5.08 -17.84 -3.63
C ILE A 83 6.05 -17.92 -4.83
N MET A 84 5.77 -17.25 -5.94
CA MET A 84 6.62 -17.28 -7.14
C MET A 84 8.04 -16.79 -6.86
N ILE A 85 8.22 -15.72 -6.08
CA ILE A 85 9.54 -15.20 -5.70
C ILE A 85 10.38 -16.28 -5.02
N GLN A 86 9.78 -17.12 -4.17
CA GLN A 86 10.51 -18.19 -3.50
C GLN A 86 11.00 -19.30 -4.45
N TYR A 87 10.22 -19.63 -5.50
CA TYR A 87 10.54 -20.72 -6.41
C TYR A 87 11.36 -20.27 -7.63
N VAL A 88 10.97 -19.14 -8.25
CA VAL A 88 11.57 -18.70 -9.54
C VAL A 88 12.36 -17.39 -9.43
N GLY A 89 12.38 -16.75 -8.24
CA GLY A 89 13.07 -15.48 -7.98
C GLY A 89 12.26 -14.26 -8.38
N PHE A 90 12.87 -13.07 -8.33
CA PHE A 90 12.17 -11.78 -8.46
C PHE A 90 11.82 -11.41 -9.90
N LYS A 91 12.69 -11.73 -10.88
CA LYS A 91 12.54 -11.25 -12.27
C LYS A 91 11.27 -11.75 -12.94
N ILE A 92 10.99 -13.06 -12.83
CA ILE A 92 9.85 -13.68 -13.51
C ILE A 92 8.51 -13.12 -13.03
N PRO A 93 8.21 -13.05 -11.71
CA PRO A 93 6.96 -12.45 -11.24
C PRO A 93 6.80 -10.99 -11.66
N PHE A 94 7.87 -10.20 -11.66
CA PHE A 94 7.80 -8.79 -12.08
C PHE A 94 7.46 -8.66 -13.56
N VAL A 95 8.19 -9.34 -14.43
CA VAL A 95 7.91 -9.31 -15.87
C VAL A 95 6.51 -9.84 -16.17
N LEU A 96 6.12 -10.94 -15.53
CA LEU A 96 4.81 -11.55 -15.73
C LEU A 96 3.68 -10.60 -15.30
N SER A 97 3.87 -9.85 -14.20
CA SER A 97 2.86 -8.89 -13.74
C SER A 97 2.62 -7.78 -14.76
N PHE A 98 3.65 -7.26 -15.42
CA PHE A 98 3.50 -6.28 -16.49
C PHE A 98 2.74 -6.85 -17.69
N VAL A 99 3.10 -8.06 -18.14
CA VAL A 99 2.42 -8.72 -19.27
C VAL A 99 0.94 -8.97 -18.97
N ILE A 100 0.64 -9.54 -17.80
CA ILE A 100 -0.72 -9.84 -17.38
C ILE A 100 -1.53 -8.56 -17.21
N SER A 101 -0.94 -7.49 -16.65
CA SER A 101 -1.62 -6.20 -16.50
C SER A 101 -1.99 -5.59 -17.86
N ILE A 102 -1.08 -5.62 -18.83
CA ILE A 102 -1.36 -5.14 -20.19
C ILE A 102 -2.50 -5.96 -20.83
N LEU A 103 -2.47 -7.28 -20.71
CA LEU A 103 -3.53 -8.14 -21.23
C LEU A 103 -4.90 -7.82 -20.60
N GLY A 104 -4.93 -7.59 -19.28
CA GLY A 104 -6.14 -7.18 -18.59
C GLY A 104 -6.65 -5.81 -19.03
N CYS A 105 -5.77 -4.82 -19.15
CA CYS A 105 -6.12 -3.48 -19.62
C CYS A 105 -6.63 -3.52 -21.07
N VAL A 106 -5.96 -4.23 -21.97
CA VAL A 106 -6.42 -4.42 -23.35
C VAL A 106 -7.78 -5.14 -23.38
N GLY A 107 -7.94 -6.21 -22.59
CA GLY A 107 -9.23 -6.90 -22.48
C GLY A 107 -10.35 -5.97 -22.00
N THR A 108 -10.10 -5.11 -21.03
CA THR A 108 -11.05 -4.10 -20.55
C THR A 108 -11.39 -3.09 -21.63
N ALA A 109 -10.39 -2.65 -22.40
CA ALA A 109 -10.60 -1.65 -23.44
C ALA A 109 -11.40 -2.15 -24.65
N PHE A 110 -11.59 -3.46 -24.80
CA PHE A 110 -12.34 -4.04 -25.92
C PHE A 110 -13.66 -4.74 -25.51
N THR A 111 -14.20 -4.44 -24.33
CA THR A 111 -15.45 -5.02 -23.86
C THR A 111 -16.34 -4.03 -23.13
N ASP A 112 -17.65 -4.08 -23.43
CA ASP A 112 -18.71 -3.32 -22.75
C ASP A 112 -19.53 -4.17 -21.79
N LYS A 113 -19.21 -5.47 -21.70
CA LYS A 113 -19.96 -6.38 -20.83
C LYS A 113 -19.41 -6.35 -19.41
N PHE A 114 -20.20 -5.91 -18.45
CA PHE A 114 -19.80 -5.75 -17.05
C PHE A 114 -19.09 -6.98 -16.47
N TRP A 115 -19.63 -8.18 -16.68
CA TRP A 115 -19.01 -9.41 -16.15
C TRP A 115 -17.62 -9.71 -16.76
N LEU A 116 -17.40 -9.35 -18.05
CA LEU A 116 -16.07 -9.47 -18.70
C LEU A 116 -15.11 -8.40 -18.14
N ILE A 117 -15.63 -7.19 -17.90
CA ILE A 117 -14.83 -6.11 -17.26
C ILE A 117 -14.37 -6.57 -15.88
N MET A 118 -15.22 -7.24 -15.08
CA MET A 118 -14.83 -7.79 -13.78
C MET A 118 -13.64 -8.77 -13.92
N ILE A 119 -13.68 -9.67 -14.91
CA ILE A 119 -12.59 -10.63 -15.16
C ILE A 119 -11.32 -9.92 -15.63
N THR A 120 -11.45 -9.02 -16.61
CA THR A 120 -10.29 -8.29 -17.15
C THR A 120 -9.68 -7.33 -16.14
N GLN A 121 -10.48 -6.74 -15.25
CA GLN A 121 -10.01 -5.94 -14.11
C GLN A 121 -9.29 -6.83 -13.08
N PHE A 122 -9.80 -8.02 -12.75
CA PHE A 122 -9.07 -8.96 -11.91
C PHE A 122 -7.68 -9.30 -12.48
N ILE A 123 -7.61 -9.48 -13.80
CA ILE A 123 -6.34 -9.74 -14.50
C ILE A 123 -5.47 -8.48 -14.55
N GLY A 124 -6.03 -7.32 -14.93
CA GLY A 124 -5.31 -6.07 -15.15
C GLY A 124 -4.74 -5.44 -13.88
N THR A 125 -5.45 -5.57 -12.76
CA THR A 125 -5.02 -5.03 -11.46
C THR A 125 -4.05 -5.93 -10.69
N ASN A 126 -3.57 -7.03 -11.29
CA ASN A 126 -2.53 -7.90 -10.71
C ASN A 126 -1.29 -7.12 -10.27
N ILE A 127 -0.94 -6.07 -11.01
CA ILE A 127 0.23 -5.23 -10.78
C ILE A 127 0.23 -4.62 -9.36
N LEU A 128 -0.95 -4.36 -8.80
CA LEU A 128 -1.10 -3.80 -7.45
C LEU A 128 -0.58 -4.76 -6.37
N GLY A 129 -0.93 -6.04 -6.44
CA GLY A 129 -0.43 -7.03 -5.49
C GLY A 129 1.01 -7.45 -5.77
N ALA A 130 1.38 -7.59 -7.06
CA ALA A 130 2.71 -8.07 -7.45
C ALA A 130 3.82 -7.03 -7.24
N LEU A 131 3.55 -5.75 -7.51
CA LEU A 131 4.53 -4.67 -7.43
C LEU A 131 4.40 -3.80 -6.18
N ASP A 132 3.65 -4.21 -5.17
CA ASP A 132 3.66 -3.63 -3.83
C ASP A 132 4.64 -4.39 -2.92
N ASP A 133 4.39 -5.68 -2.72
CA ASP A 133 5.19 -6.51 -1.82
C ASP A 133 6.52 -6.97 -2.44
N GLY A 134 6.52 -7.30 -3.75
CA GLY A 134 7.70 -7.81 -4.44
C GLY A 134 8.90 -6.86 -4.42
N PRO A 135 8.77 -5.59 -4.84
CA PRO A 135 9.82 -4.59 -4.73
C PRO A 135 10.26 -4.33 -3.29
N SER A 136 9.34 -4.30 -2.33
CA SER A 136 9.64 -4.12 -0.92
C SER A 136 10.52 -5.27 -0.39
N ALA A 137 10.23 -6.51 -0.76
CA ALA A 137 11.03 -7.67 -0.40
C ALA A 137 12.45 -7.63 -1.02
N LEU A 138 12.57 -7.20 -2.28
CA LEU A 138 13.88 -7.04 -2.92
C LEU A 138 14.66 -5.86 -2.34
N ALA A 139 13.99 -4.76 -1.96
CA ALA A 139 14.60 -3.58 -1.34
C ALA A 139 15.29 -3.91 -0.02
N VAL A 140 14.68 -4.75 0.82
CA VAL A 140 15.28 -5.22 2.09
C VAL A 140 16.62 -5.94 1.86
N ILE A 141 16.73 -6.70 0.76
CA ILE A 141 17.96 -7.41 0.39
C ILE A 141 19.00 -6.46 -0.21
N LEU A 142 18.54 -5.48 -1.01
CA LEU A 142 19.40 -4.59 -1.77
C LEU A 142 19.94 -3.42 -0.95
N PHE A 143 19.14 -2.83 -0.06
CA PHE A 143 19.46 -1.60 0.67
C PHE A 143 20.14 -1.87 2.02
N THR A 144 21.26 -2.58 2.03
CA THR A 144 21.95 -2.98 3.27
C THR A 144 22.71 -1.81 3.94
N LYS A 145 23.24 -0.86 3.15
CA LYS A 145 24.10 0.23 3.68
C LYS A 145 23.35 1.47 4.15
N ASN A 146 22.18 1.76 3.57
CA ASN A 146 21.30 2.88 3.96
C ASN A 146 19.84 2.49 3.76
N PRO A 147 19.34 1.52 4.53
CA PRO A 147 18.02 0.93 4.28
C PRO A 147 16.90 1.95 4.43
N ALA A 148 16.93 2.79 5.46
CA ALA A 148 15.85 3.72 5.75
C ALA A 148 15.73 4.81 4.65
N GLY A 149 16.83 5.45 4.27
CA GLY A 149 16.81 6.53 3.28
C GLY A 149 16.35 6.06 1.91
N LEU A 150 16.92 4.96 1.40
CA LEU A 150 16.55 4.42 0.09
C LEU A 150 15.12 3.85 0.08
N TYR A 151 14.67 3.27 1.19
CA TYR A 151 13.29 2.80 1.31
C TYR A 151 12.28 3.95 1.33
N CYS A 152 12.60 5.07 1.99
CA CYS A 152 11.77 6.28 1.96
C CYS A 152 11.67 6.86 0.54
N VAL A 153 12.80 6.92 -0.20
CA VAL A 153 12.78 7.35 -1.60
C VAL A 153 11.92 6.41 -2.44
N MET A 154 12.09 5.10 -2.30
CA MET A 154 11.27 4.11 -3.00
C MET A 154 9.77 4.30 -2.71
N SER A 155 9.41 4.50 -1.45
CA SER A 155 8.03 4.77 -1.05
C SER A 155 7.49 6.09 -1.63
N GLY A 156 8.36 7.11 -1.80
CA GLY A 156 8.03 8.35 -2.50
C GLY A 156 7.77 8.16 -4.00
N MET A 157 8.43 7.17 -4.62
CA MET A 157 8.21 6.85 -6.04
C MET A 157 6.80 6.32 -6.31
N TYR A 158 6.17 5.60 -5.34
CA TYR A 158 4.74 5.29 -5.42
C TYR A 158 3.90 6.57 -5.54
N GLY A 159 4.17 7.55 -4.66
CA GLY A 159 3.49 8.85 -4.71
C GLY A 159 3.66 9.58 -6.04
N LEU A 160 4.85 9.47 -6.67
CA LEU A 160 5.10 10.02 -8.00
C LEU A 160 4.23 9.34 -9.07
N GLY A 161 4.16 8.03 -9.08
CA GLY A 161 3.28 7.28 -9.98
C GLY A 161 1.81 7.62 -9.75
N ALA A 162 1.40 7.68 -8.49
CA ALA A 162 0.05 8.03 -8.08
C ALA A 162 -0.36 9.47 -8.44
N PHE A 163 0.59 10.40 -8.44
CA PHE A 163 0.38 11.77 -8.93
C PHE A 163 0.21 11.80 -10.46
N LEU A 164 1.07 11.07 -11.17
CA LEU A 164 1.09 11.09 -12.64
C LEU A 164 -0.15 10.40 -13.25
N GLY A 165 -0.71 9.37 -12.61
CA GLY A 165 -1.85 8.62 -13.13
C GLY A 165 -3.05 9.51 -13.45
N PRO A 166 -3.68 10.17 -12.47
CA PRO A 166 -4.82 11.07 -12.70
C PRO A 166 -4.45 12.28 -13.56
N LEU A 167 -3.21 12.80 -13.44
CA LEU A 167 -2.74 13.92 -14.25
C LEU A 167 -2.74 13.58 -15.74
N LEU A 168 -2.17 12.45 -16.12
CA LEU A 168 -2.13 11.98 -17.50
C LEU A 168 -3.54 11.69 -18.04
N SER A 169 -4.40 11.09 -17.21
CA SER A 169 -5.78 10.79 -17.58
C SER A 169 -6.59 12.08 -17.78
N GLY A 170 -6.46 13.04 -16.86
CA GLY A 170 -7.12 14.35 -16.96
C GLY A 170 -6.65 15.14 -18.17
N TRP A 171 -5.35 15.15 -18.46
CA TRP A 171 -4.79 15.80 -19.66
C TRP A 171 -5.33 15.18 -20.96
N LEU A 172 -5.49 13.86 -21.00
CA LEU A 172 -6.08 13.18 -22.15
C LEU A 172 -7.54 13.58 -22.36
N TYR A 173 -8.28 13.67 -21.28
CA TYR A 173 -9.67 14.10 -21.30
C TYR A 173 -9.83 15.54 -21.82
N GLN A 174 -8.88 16.44 -21.49
CA GLN A 174 -8.85 17.81 -22.06
C GLN A 174 -8.63 17.81 -23.57
N LEU A 175 -7.76 16.93 -24.09
CA LEU A 175 -7.48 16.87 -25.53
C LEU A 175 -8.70 16.41 -26.33
N LYS A 176 -9.50 15.48 -25.80
CA LYS A 176 -10.76 15.00 -26.38
C LYS A 176 -11.73 14.58 -25.29
N PRO A 177 -12.70 15.43 -24.94
CA PRO A 177 -13.74 15.11 -23.94
C PRO A 177 -14.63 13.92 -24.32
N GLU A 178 -14.61 13.50 -25.57
CA GLU A 178 -15.35 12.35 -26.11
C GLU A 178 -14.65 11.02 -25.86
N TYR A 179 -13.46 10.99 -25.23
CA TYR A 179 -12.78 9.75 -24.95
C TYR A 179 -13.49 8.96 -23.86
N SER A 180 -13.98 7.80 -24.25
CA SER A 180 -14.52 6.79 -23.36
C SER A 180 -13.42 6.15 -22.51
N TYR A 181 -13.82 5.41 -21.49
CA TYR A 181 -12.88 4.62 -20.66
C TYR A 181 -11.97 3.70 -21.48
N HIS A 182 -12.38 3.28 -22.70
CA HIS A 182 -11.56 2.46 -23.61
C HIS A 182 -10.22 3.13 -23.94
N ALA A 183 -10.27 4.41 -24.37
CA ALA A 183 -9.09 5.16 -24.75
C ALA A 183 -8.16 5.43 -23.57
N VAL A 184 -8.73 5.80 -22.42
CA VAL A 184 -7.95 6.02 -21.17
C VAL A 184 -7.27 4.75 -20.74
N THR A 185 -7.96 3.60 -20.78
CA THR A 185 -7.40 2.29 -20.41
C THR A 185 -6.28 1.86 -21.35
N LEU A 186 -6.42 2.07 -22.67
CA LEU A 186 -5.36 1.77 -23.64
C LEU A 186 -4.12 2.65 -23.47
N LEU A 187 -4.33 3.94 -23.15
CA LEU A 187 -3.20 4.83 -22.92
C LEU A 187 -2.36 4.39 -21.73
N MET A 188 -2.99 3.83 -20.71
CA MET A 188 -2.31 3.26 -19.55
C MET A 188 -1.35 2.14 -19.91
N CYS A 189 -1.63 1.37 -20.96
CA CYS A 189 -0.76 0.30 -21.39
C CYS A 189 0.62 0.83 -21.81
N ILE A 190 0.72 2.08 -22.29
CA ILE A 190 1.98 2.64 -22.79
C ILE A 190 3.05 2.74 -21.69
N PRO A 191 2.85 3.49 -20.59
CA PRO A 191 3.87 3.58 -19.55
C PRO A 191 4.12 2.22 -18.87
N ILE A 192 3.10 1.39 -18.69
CA ILE A 192 3.24 0.05 -18.13
C ILE A 192 4.10 -0.83 -19.05
N ALA A 193 3.88 -0.78 -20.38
CA ALA A 193 4.66 -1.54 -21.36
C ALA A 193 6.12 -1.07 -21.42
N LEU A 194 6.37 0.25 -21.39
CA LEU A 194 7.73 0.81 -21.42
C LEU A 194 8.53 0.39 -20.18
N ILE A 195 7.92 0.46 -19.00
CA ILE A 195 8.56 0.01 -17.75
C ILE A 195 8.74 -1.51 -17.78
N GLY A 196 7.74 -2.27 -18.20
CA GLY A 196 7.82 -3.73 -18.33
C GLY A 196 8.94 -4.17 -19.27
N LEU A 197 9.11 -3.49 -20.41
CA LEU A 197 10.19 -3.74 -21.35
C LEU A 197 11.57 -3.47 -20.71
N TYR A 198 11.70 -2.37 -19.97
CA TYR A 198 12.92 -2.09 -19.21
C TYR A 198 13.23 -3.22 -18.22
N VAL A 199 12.25 -3.64 -17.40
CA VAL A 199 12.39 -4.72 -16.41
C VAL A 199 12.76 -6.04 -17.07
N LEU A 200 12.22 -6.33 -18.26
CA LEU A 200 12.57 -7.51 -19.04
C LEU A 200 14.05 -7.51 -19.45
N CYS A 201 14.58 -6.35 -19.88
CA CYS A 201 15.96 -6.22 -20.38
C CYS A 201 17.00 -6.22 -19.24
N VAL A 202 16.66 -5.77 -18.03
CA VAL A 202 17.62 -5.66 -16.92
C VAL A 202 18.03 -7.04 -16.39
N PRO A 203 19.34 -7.32 -16.21
CA PRO A 203 19.80 -8.53 -15.55
C PRO A 203 19.59 -8.43 -14.03
N PHE A 204 18.91 -9.42 -13.45
CA PHE A 204 18.72 -9.52 -12.00
C PHE A 204 19.89 -10.29 -11.39
N ALA A 205 20.79 -9.59 -10.69
CA ALA A 205 21.92 -10.21 -9.99
C ALA A 205 21.43 -11.01 -8.75
N ILE A 206 20.35 -10.57 -8.12
CA ILE A 206 19.70 -11.25 -6.99
C ILE A 206 18.60 -12.15 -7.55
N ARG A 207 18.78 -13.47 -7.46
CA ARG A 207 17.82 -14.41 -8.01
C ARG A 207 16.74 -14.84 -7.05
N ARG A 208 17.08 -15.13 -5.79
CA ARG A 208 16.13 -15.66 -4.78
C ARG A 208 16.44 -15.09 -3.38
N PRO A 209 15.43 -14.95 -2.51
CA PRO A 209 15.69 -14.69 -1.09
C PRO A 209 16.46 -15.88 -0.48
N GLN A 210 17.55 -15.62 0.21
CA GLN A 210 18.39 -16.68 0.79
C GLN A 210 17.94 -17.14 2.18
N THR A 211 17.02 -16.42 2.82
CA THR A 211 16.60 -16.71 4.20
C THR A 211 15.15 -17.20 4.24
N LYS A 212 14.96 -18.40 4.80
CA LYS A 212 13.64 -18.78 5.31
C LYS A 212 13.32 -17.86 6.50
N PRO A 213 12.09 -17.37 6.63
CA PRO A 213 11.72 -16.61 7.82
C PRO A 213 11.91 -17.48 9.06
N ASN A 214 12.84 -17.06 9.93
CA ASN A 214 13.13 -17.74 11.21
C ASN A 214 12.09 -17.27 12.24
N SER A 215 10.83 -17.63 12.02
CA SER A 215 9.72 -17.27 12.90
C SER A 215 9.11 -18.53 13.47
N SER A 216 8.92 -18.56 14.79
CA SER A 216 8.20 -19.61 15.51
C SER A 216 6.69 -19.54 15.26
N VAL A 217 6.20 -18.41 14.73
CA VAL A 217 4.77 -18.16 14.48
C VAL A 217 4.36 -18.79 13.15
N SER A 218 3.34 -19.64 13.18
CA SER A 218 2.75 -20.24 11.98
C SER A 218 1.74 -19.28 11.33
N VAL A 219 1.68 -19.27 9.99
CA VAL A 219 0.65 -18.54 9.22
C VAL A 219 -0.76 -18.92 9.70
N TRP A 220 -1.00 -20.21 9.96
CA TRP A 220 -2.29 -20.70 10.44
C TRP A 220 -2.66 -20.18 11.83
N SER A 221 -1.67 -20.01 12.71
CA SER A 221 -1.83 -19.37 14.01
C SER A 221 -2.22 -17.89 13.86
N CYS A 222 -1.61 -17.18 12.91
CA CYS A 222 -1.94 -15.79 12.60
C CYS A 222 -3.38 -15.65 12.09
N LEU A 223 -3.80 -16.48 11.14
CA LEU A 223 -5.15 -16.45 10.58
C LEU A 223 -6.24 -16.74 11.63
N ARG A 224 -5.93 -17.48 12.68
CA ARG A 224 -6.82 -17.75 13.81
C ARG A 224 -6.77 -16.68 14.90
N SER A 225 -5.80 -15.77 14.86
CA SER A 225 -5.63 -14.75 15.89
C SER A 225 -6.66 -13.63 15.77
N PRO A 226 -7.52 -13.40 16.78
CA PRO A 226 -8.48 -12.29 16.77
C PRO A 226 -7.79 -10.92 16.65
N LEU A 227 -6.57 -10.80 17.18
CA LEU A 227 -5.81 -9.55 17.14
C LEU A 227 -5.43 -9.15 15.71
N ILE A 228 -5.06 -10.12 14.86
CA ILE A 228 -4.67 -9.83 13.48
C ILE A 228 -5.89 -9.38 12.68
N TRP A 229 -7.04 -10.01 12.86
CA TRP A 229 -8.31 -9.57 12.28
C TRP A 229 -8.71 -8.18 12.79
N TYR A 230 -8.57 -7.94 14.09
CA TYR A 230 -8.79 -6.62 14.67
C TYR A 230 -7.92 -5.55 14.00
N CYS A 231 -6.61 -5.82 13.83
CA CYS A 231 -5.71 -4.90 13.16
C CYS A 231 -6.04 -4.72 11.67
N ALA A 232 -6.48 -5.76 10.97
CA ALA A 232 -6.91 -5.67 9.58
C ALA A 232 -8.16 -4.79 9.40
N ILE A 233 -9.14 -4.91 10.31
CA ILE A 233 -10.34 -4.07 10.34
C ILE A 233 -9.96 -2.62 10.69
N MET A 234 -9.18 -2.43 11.74
CA MET A 234 -8.70 -1.13 12.19
C MET A 234 -7.99 -0.38 11.06
N LEU A 235 -7.09 -1.07 10.35
CA LEU A 235 -6.33 -0.52 9.25
C LEU A 235 -7.24 -0.01 8.11
N ASN A 236 -8.30 -0.73 7.80
CA ASN A 236 -9.28 -0.28 6.81
C ASN A 236 -10.02 0.98 7.27
N PHE A 237 -10.41 1.07 8.54
CA PHE A 237 -11.06 2.28 9.07
C PHE A 237 -10.10 3.47 9.10
N MET A 238 -8.85 3.28 9.47
CA MET A 238 -7.85 4.34 9.44
C MET A 238 -7.55 4.82 8.01
N ALA A 239 -7.56 3.91 7.02
CA ALA A 239 -7.31 4.21 5.61
C ALA A 239 -8.54 4.81 4.87
N THR A 240 -9.68 5.03 5.55
CA THR A 240 -10.92 5.47 4.89
C THR A 240 -10.78 6.81 4.16
N ALA A 241 -9.98 7.74 4.69
CA ALA A 241 -9.77 9.05 4.09
C ALA A 241 -9.01 8.96 2.75
N GLU A 242 -7.99 8.10 2.66
CA GLU A 242 -7.26 7.85 1.42
C GLU A 242 -8.14 7.14 0.40
N ARG A 243 -8.75 6.03 0.81
CA ARG A 243 -9.60 5.21 -0.08
C ARG A 243 -10.87 5.95 -0.50
N GLY A 244 -11.46 6.74 0.40
CA GLY A 244 -12.59 7.62 0.09
C GLY A 244 -12.22 8.61 -1.00
N THR A 245 -11.06 9.27 -0.92
CA THR A 245 -10.61 10.20 -1.95
C THR A 245 -10.27 9.48 -3.25
N LEU A 246 -9.54 8.38 -3.19
CA LEU A 246 -9.13 7.61 -4.37
C LEU A 246 -10.32 7.00 -5.12
N SER A 247 -11.16 6.23 -4.41
CA SER A 247 -12.22 5.43 -5.04
C SER A 247 -13.51 6.22 -5.25
N TRP A 248 -13.90 7.07 -4.31
CA TRP A 248 -15.20 7.76 -4.31
C TRP A 248 -15.11 9.27 -4.54
N GLY A 249 -13.90 9.85 -4.46
CA GLY A 249 -13.69 11.30 -4.58
C GLY A 249 -14.10 11.84 -5.93
N THR A 250 -13.71 11.19 -7.03
CA THR A 250 -14.11 11.59 -8.39
C THR A 250 -15.63 11.50 -8.57
N MET A 251 -16.25 10.43 -8.05
CA MET A 251 -17.72 10.29 -8.08
C MET A 251 -18.42 11.39 -7.27
N TYR A 252 -17.89 11.73 -6.10
CA TYR A 252 -18.40 12.83 -5.29
C TYR A 252 -18.32 14.16 -6.02
N VAL A 253 -17.19 14.46 -6.65
CA VAL A 253 -16.98 15.68 -7.44
C VAL A 253 -17.98 15.77 -8.58
N LYS A 254 -18.23 14.67 -9.28
CA LYS A 254 -19.14 14.61 -10.43
C LYS A 254 -20.61 14.60 -10.02
N ASP A 255 -21.02 13.65 -9.21
CA ASP A 255 -22.43 13.35 -8.95
C ASP A 255 -23.05 14.25 -7.85
N VAL A 256 -22.22 14.78 -6.92
CA VAL A 256 -22.69 15.64 -5.81
C VAL A 256 -22.36 17.11 -6.03
N LEU A 257 -21.12 17.42 -6.43
CA LEU A 257 -20.72 18.82 -6.66
C LEU A 257 -21.07 19.31 -8.06
N HIS A 258 -21.47 18.41 -8.97
CA HIS A 258 -21.80 18.73 -10.38
C HIS A 258 -20.64 19.45 -11.09
N LEU A 259 -19.42 18.96 -10.86
CA LEU A 259 -18.20 19.40 -11.53
C LEU A 259 -17.78 18.36 -12.58
N THR A 260 -16.70 18.63 -13.31
CA THR A 260 -16.25 17.81 -14.43
C THR A 260 -15.45 16.58 -13.96
N ASP A 261 -15.30 15.57 -14.81
CA ASP A 261 -14.39 14.43 -14.59
C ASP A 261 -12.93 14.90 -14.47
N GLU A 262 -12.58 16.00 -15.16
CA GLU A 262 -11.28 16.67 -15.04
C GLU A 262 -11.04 17.21 -13.63
N ASP A 263 -12.04 17.84 -13.00
CA ASP A 263 -11.94 18.35 -11.63
C ASP A 263 -11.72 17.20 -10.65
N GLY A 264 -12.36 16.05 -10.87
CA GLY A 264 -12.14 14.84 -10.09
C GLY A 264 -10.73 14.26 -10.25
N ALA A 265 -10.23 14.18 -11.48
CA ALA A 265 -8.86 13.78 -11.76
C ALA A 265 -7.84 14.76 -11.14
N ALA A 266 -8.11 16.06 -11.22
CA ALA A 266 -7.28 17.11 -10.62
C ALA A 266 -7.26 17.05 -9.09
N LEU A 267 -8.39 16.73 -8.44
CA LEU A 267 -8.46 16.50 -7.00
C LEU A 267 -7.50 15.36 -6.60
N ASN A 268 -7.60 14.21 -7.26
CA ASN A 268 -6.74 13.07 -6.97
C ASN A 268 -5.27 13.35 -7.25
N SER A 269 -4.96 13.98 -8.38
CA SER A 269 -3.58 14.36 -8.71
C SER A 269 -2.97 15.30 -7.67
N ARG A 270 -3.68 16.35 -7.25
CA ARG A 270 -3.21 17.28 -6.21
C ARG A 270 -3.05 16.60 -4.85
N PHE A 271 -3.97 15.69 -4.50
CA PHE A 271 -3.88 14.88 -3.28
C PHE A 271 -2.59 14.04 -3.29
N TYR A 272 -2.32 13.32 -4.37
CA TYR A 272 -1.11 12.48 -4.46
C TYR A 272 0.17 13.29 -4.65
N PHE A 273 0.11 14.51 -5.13
CA PHE A 273 1.24 15.43 -5.09
C PHE A 273 1.64 15.77 -3.64
N CYS A 274 0.68 16.15 -2.80
CA CYS A 274 0.91 16.39 -1.38
C CYS A 274 1.40 15.12 -0.66
N PHE A 275 0.79 13.97 -0.98
CA PHE A 275 1.16 12.67 -0.48
C PHE A 275 2.63 12.32 -0.80
N MET A 276 3.06 12.50 -2.04
CA MET A 276 4.41 12.27 -2.50
C MET A 276 5.43 13.12 -1.74
N LEU A 277 5.18 14.41 -1.61
CA LEU A 277 6.09 15.32 -0.90
C LEU A 277 6.35 14.86 0.54
N THR A 278 5.30 14.44 1.23
CA THR A 278 5.45 13.98 2.62
C THR A 278 6.15 12.62 2.72
N ARG A 279 5.99 11.73 1.74
CA ARG A 279 6.70 10.45 1.72
C ARG A 279 8.22 10.62 1.73
N PHE A 280 8.77 11.64 1.06
CA PHE A 280 10.20 11.90 1.04
C PHE A 280 10.75 12.38 2.39
N VAL A 281 9.97 13.12 3.17
CA VAL A 281 10.43 13.71 4.45
C VAL A 281 9.85 13.01 5.69
N GLY A 282 8.80 12.23 5.52
CA GLY A 282 7.99 11.69 6.60
C GLY A 282 8.71 10.70 7.51
N GLY A 283 9.64 9.92 6.97
CA GLY A 283 10.48 9.03 7.76
C GLY A 283 11.24 9.77 8.85
N PHE A 284 11.90 10.89 8.50
CA PHE A 284 12.63 11.71 9.47
C PHE A 284 11.73 12.33 10.55
N ILE A 285 10.49 12.66 10.20
CA ILE A 285 9.52 13.19 11.15
C ILE A 285 9.07 12.08 12.09
N THR A 286 8.75 10.90 11.55
CA THR A 286 8.30 9.73 12.32
C THR A 286 9.37 9.26 13.31
N ASP A 287 10.64 9.26 12.90
CA ASP A 287 11.77 8.87 13.75
C ASP A 287 11.92 9.79 14.98
N ARG A 288 11.61 11.09 14.82
CA ARG A 288 11.68 12.06 15.93
C ARG A 288 10.46 12.05 16.83
N VAL A 289 9.27 11.91 16.26
CA VAL A 289 7.98 11.99 17.01
C VAL A 289 7.62 10.66 17.62
N GLY A 290 7.99 9.56 16.97
CA GLY A 290 7.60 8.20 17.29
C GLY A 290 6.28 7.79 16.63
N PRO A 291 6.15 6.48 16.24
CA PRO A 291 5.03 6.02 15.41
C PRO A 291 3.67 6.15 16.08
N PHE A 292 3.55 5.84 17.37
CA PHE A 292 2.27 5.96 18.07
C PHE A 292 1.78 7.40 18.22
N LYS A 293 2.69 8.33 18.55
CA LYS A 293 2.34 9.75 18.65
C LYS A 293 1.97 10.34 17.31
N MET A 294 2.64 9.87 16.26
CA MET A 294 2.38 10.31 14.90
C MET A 294 0.94 10.01 14.48
N GLU A 295 0.44 8.79 14.75
CA GLU A 295 -0.95 8.42 14.43
C GLU A 295 -1.99 9.29 15.19
N TYR A 296 -1.69 9.67 16.44
CA TYR A 296 -2.54 10.57 17.21
C TYR A 296 -2.58 12.00 16.67
N ILE A 297 -1.61 12.38 15.85
CA ILE A 297 -1.57 13.70 15.19
C ILE A 297 -2.24 13.63 13.82
N ILE A 298 -1.85 12.65 12.99
CA ILE A 298 -2.25 12.62 11.58
C ILE A 298 -3.73 12.27 11.41
N ILE A 299 -4.27 11.34 12.20
CA ILE A 299 -5.67 10.91 12.03
C ILE A 299 -6.65 12.03 12.37
N PRO A 300 -6.58 12.72 13.55
CA PRO A 300 -7.50 13.80 13.86
C PRO A 300 -7.38 14.98 12.89
N ILE A 301 -6.15 15.39 12.53
CA ILE A 301 -5.94 16.51 11.62
C ILE A 301 -6.45 16.14 10.21
N GLY A 302 -6.15 14.94 9.74
CA GLY A 302 -6.67 14.44 8.46
C GLY A 302 -8.20 14.40 8.45
N THR A 303 -8.83 13.89 9.51
CA THR A 303 -10.29 13.88 9.64
C THR A 303 -10.87 15.30 9.66
N LEU A 304 -10.23 16.25 10.34
CA LEU A 304 -10.66 17.64 10.37
C LEU A 304 -10.59 18.30 8.98
N ILE A 305 -9.48 18.11 8.24
CA ILE A 305 -9.33 18.61 6.87
C ILE A 305 -10.42 18.01 5.98
N TYR A 306 -10.72 16.72 6.15
CA TYR A 306 -11.76 16.04 5.39
C TYR A 306 -13.14 16.66 5.65
N VAL A 307 -13.49 16.91 6.90
CA VAL A 307 -14.75 17.56 7.29
C VAL A 307 -14.83 18.99 6.73
N ILE A 308 -13.77 19.78 6.88
CA ILE A 308 -13.73 21.17 6.36
C ILE A 308 -13.86 21.16 4.84
N GLY A 309 -13.10 20.32 4.13
CA GLY A 309 -13.17 20.22 2.69
C GLY A 309 -14.54 19.78 2.19
N PHE A 310 -15.18 18.89 2.93
CA PHE A 310 -16.53 18.43 2.63
C PHE A 310 -17.57 19.54 2.82
N LEU A 311 -17.54 20.25 3.94
CA LEU A 311 -18.48 21.34 4.24
C LEU A 311 -18.29 22.56 3.32
N ALA A 312 -17.09 22.74 2.76
CA ALA A 312 -16.78 23.79 1.80
C ALA A 312 -17.42 23.58 0.41
N GLY A 313 -18.05 22.44 0.14
CA GLY A 313 -18.70 22.12 -1.11
C GLY A 313 -17.73 22.20 -2.30
N LYS A 314 -18.06 22.99 -3.35
CA LYS A 314 -17.20 23.11 -4.55
C LYS A 314 -15.80 23.62 -4.25
N THR A 315 -15.62 24.50 -3.26
CA THR A 315 -14.30 25.00 -2.85
C THR A 315 -13.47 23.92 -2.15
N GLY A 316 -14.12 22.87 -1.64
CA GLY A 316 -13.47 21.74 -0.99
C GLY A 316 -12.47 21.00 -1.87
N ILE A 317 -12.61 21.03 -3.21
CA ILE A 317 -11.64 20.42 -4.14
C ILE A 317 -10.22 21.03 -4.04
N TYR A 318 -10.09 22.21 -3.45
CA TYR A 318 -8.81 22.87 -3.19
C TYR A 318 -8.29 22.61 -1.76
N ILE A 319 -9.16 22.21 -0.84
CA ILE A 319 -8.83 21.94 0.57
C ILE A 319 -8.47 20.46 0.75
N LEU A 320 -9.25 19.57 0.17
CA LEU A 320 -9.06 18.11 0.29
C LEU A 320 -7.68 17.60 -0.13
N PRO A 321 -6.98 18.17 -1.13
CA PRO A 321 -5.62 17.74 -1.47
C PRO A 321 -4.63 17.81 -0.31
N PHE A 322 -4.78 18.75 0.63
CA PHE A 322 -3.92 18.87 1.81
C PHE A 322 -3.99 17.65 2.75
N LEU A 323 -5.07 16.88 2.66
CA LEU A 323 -5.20 15.61 3.35
C LEU A 323 -4.04 14.64 2.98
N GLY A 324 -3.53 14.70 1.75
CA GLY A 324 -2.41 13.90 1.28
C GLY A 324 -1.17 14.01 2.15
N PHE A 325 -0.88 15.18 2.75
CA PHE A 325 0.24 15.37 3.65
C PHE A 325 0.16 14.48 4.90
N PHE A 326 -1.02 14.24 5.42
CA PHE A 326 -1.25 13.48 6.64
C PHE A 326 -1.44 11.98 6.35
N VAL A 327 -2.26 11.66 5.37
CA VAL A 327 -2.56 10.28 4.99
C VAL A 327 -1.32 9.52 4.52
N SER A 328 -0.35 10.20 3.89
CA SER A 328 0.85 9.56 3.38
C SER A 328 1.71 8.93 4.48
N LEU A 329 1.68 9.46 5.69
CA LEU A 329 2.45 8.98 6.83
C LEU A 329 1.77 7.83 7.57
N PHE A 330 0.46 7.70 7.44
CA PHE A 330 -0.34 6.71 8.14
C PHE A 330 0.19 5.27 7.94
N TRP A 331 0.36 4.84 6.70
CA TRP A 331 0.77 3.47 6.40
C TRP A 331 2.13 3.08 7.00
N PRO A 332 3.23 3.81 6.78
CA PRO A 332 4.52 3.46 7.35
C PRO A 332 4.54 3.54 8.88
N THR A 333 3.89 4.53 9.48
CA THR A 333 3.85 4.67 10.95
C THR A 333 3.05 3.55 11.60
N PHE A 334 1.93 3.16 10.99
CA PHE A 334 1.14 2.02 11.44
C PHE A 334 1.94 0.71 11.39
N ILE A 335 2.62 0.42 10.28
CA ILE A 335 3.43 -0.81 10.16
C ILE A 335 4.54 -0.84 11.22
N ILE A 336 5.20 0.29 11.49
CA ILE A 336 6.21 0.36 12.55
C ILE A 336 5.57 0.10 13.92
N ALA A 337 4.41 0.69 14.25
CA ALA A 337 3.69 0.43 15.48
C ALA A 337 3.24 -1.04 15.61
N TYR A 338 2.79 -1.63 14.51
CA TYR A 338 2.38 -3.03 14.45
C TYR A 338 3.57 -3.99 14.65
N THR A 339 4.70 -3.74 13.97
CA THR A 339 5.94 -4.54 14.16
C THR A 339 6.49 -4.39 15.56
N HIS A 340 6.31 -3.23 16.20
CA HIS A 340 6.70 -3.00 17.58
C HIS A 340 5.98 -3.95 18.55
N TYR A 341 4.68 -4.19 18.35
CA TYR A 341 3.92 -5.16 19.15
C TYR A 341 4.45 -6.59 19.02
N TRP A 342 4.78 -7.03 17.80
CA TRP A 342 5.22 -8.42 17.53
C TRP A 342 6.72 -8.65 17.79
N GLY A 343 7.52 -7.59 17.80
CA GLY A 343 8.97 -7.68 18.01
C GLY A 343 9.68 -8.50 16.93
N LYS A 344 10.50 -9.46 17.35
CA LYS A 344 11.29 -10.30 16.42
C LYS A 344 10.45 -11.24 15.57
N GLU A 345 9.23 -11.54 15.98
CA GLU A 345 8.31 -12.43 15.28
C GLU A 345 7.37 -11.70 14.31
N SER A 346 7.63 -10.41 14.02
CA SER A 346 6.74 -9.55 13.23
C SER A 346 6.59 -9.96 11.76
N SER A 347 7.53 -10.71 11.19
CA SER A 347 7.57 -11.01 9.75
C SER A 347 6.31 -11.74 9.25
N ILE A 348 5.88 -12.81 9.93
CA ILE A 348 4.68 -13.56 9.53
C ILE A 348 3.39 -12.79 9.85
N PRO A 349 3.19 -12.21 11.06
CA PRO A 349 2.06 -11.34 11.31
C PRO A 349 1.88 -10.19 10.31
N VAL A 350 2.96 -9.52 9.88
CA VAL A 350 2.89 -8.47 8.84
C VAL A 350 2.47 -9.07 7.49
N ALA A 351 3.07 -10.19 7.09
CA ALA A 351 2.71 -10.86 5.84
C ALA A 351 1.26 -11.36 5.81
N CYS A 352 0.67 -11.69 6.97
CA CYS A 352 -0.74 -12.07 7.07
C CYS A 352 -1.68 -10.86 7.10
N LEU A 353 -1.23 -9.73 7.65
CA LEU A 353 -2.06 -8.53 7.83
C LEU A 353 -2.54 -7.95 6.50
N LEU A 354 -1.64 -7.81 5.51
CA LEU A 354 -1.93 -7.18 4.23
C LEU A 354 -3.01 -7.92 3.41
N PRO A 355 -2.94 -9.25 3.23
CA PRO A 355 -4.00 -10.01 2.58
C PRO A 355 -5.34 -9.92 3.32
N LEU A 356 -5.33 -10.00 4.66
CA LEU A 356 -6.56 -9.90 5.47
C LEU A 356 -7.17 -8.49 5.39
N GLN A 357 -6.35 -7.45 5.38
CA GLN A 357 -6.79 -6.08 5.19
C GLN A 357 -7.49 -5.91 3.84
N SER A 358 -6.98 -6.52 2.76
CA SER A 358 -7.61 -6.46 1.44
C SER A 358 -8.94 -7.23 1.41
N LEU A 359 -9.04 -8.36 2.11
CA LEU A 359 -10.30 -9.10 2.25
C LEU A 359 -11.38 -8.26 2.96
N VAL A 360 -11.02 -7.59 4.05
CA VAL A 360 -11.93 -6.66 4.74
C VAL A 360 -12.28 -5.46 3.85
N GLY A 361 -11.29 -4.92 3.14
CA GLY A 361 -11.46 -3.80 2.20
C GLY A 361 -12.45 -4.12 1.08
N MET A 362 -12.43 -5.34 0.55
CA MET A 362 -13.37 -5.82 -0.46
C MET A 362 -14.82 -5.72 0.04
N VAL A 363 -15.09 -6.19 1.25
CA VAL A 363 -16.43 -6.14 1.85
C VAL A 363 -16.88 -4.69 2.08
N ILE A 364 -15.96 -3.82 2.55
CA ILE A 364 -16.25 -2.42 2.79
C ILE A 364 -16.58 -1.69 1.49
N GLN A 365 -15.80 -1.86 0.43
CA GLN A 365 -16.02 -1.19 -0.85
C GLN A 365 -17.36 -1.56 -1.48
N TYR A 366 -17.71 -2.86 -1.44
CA TYR A 366 -19.03 -3.30 -1.89
C TYR A 366 -20.15 -2.69 -1.05
N GLY A 367 -20.00 -2.67 0.28
CA GLY A 367 -20.97 -2.08 1.20
C GLY A 367 -21.16 -0.58 0.98
N LEU A 368 -20.09 0.16 0.66
CA LEU A 368 -20.17 1.59 0.30
C LEU A 368 -20.94 1.80 -1.01
N GLY A 369 -20.78 0.92 -1.99
CA GLY A 369 -21.59 0.91 -3.21
C GLY A 369 -23.07 0.74 -2.94
N VAL A 370 -23.43 -0.26 -2.11
CA VAL A 370 -24.83 -0.49 -1.67
C VAL A 370 -25.38 0.72 -0.91
N MET A 371 -24.55 1.36 -0.09
CA MET A 371 -24.94 2.56 0.66
C MET A 371 -25.24 3.73 -0.27
N ASN A 372 -24.40 3.99 -1.25
CA ASN A 372 -24.63 5.05 -2.24
C ASN A 372 -25.88 4.80 -3.09
N GLU A 373 -26.17 3.54 -3.44
CA GLU A 373 -27.38 3.19 -4.18
C GLU A 373 -28.65 3.47 -3.39
N ARG A 374 -28.63 3.20 -2.07
CA ARG A 374 -29.83 3.34 -1.22
C ARG A 374 -30.08 4.76 -0.72
N TYR A 375 -29.01 5.48 -0.38
CA TYR A 375 -29.11 6.75 0.35
C TYR A 375 -28.65 7.95 -0.45
N GLY A 376 -27.87 7.75 -1.52
CA GLY A 376 -27.36 8.80 -2.40
C GLY A 376 -25.84 8.80 -2.55
N PRO A 377 -25.32 9.48 -3.61
CA PRO A 377 -23.92 9.37 -4.04
C PRO A 377 -22.90 9.96 -3.06
N GLN A 378 -23.32 10.71 -2.05
CA GLN A 378 -22.43 11.36 -1.08
C GLN A 378 -22.03 10.44 0.08
N TYR A 379 -22.81 9.39 0.37
CA TYR A 379 -22.66 8.65 1.64
C TYR A 379 -21.38 7.82 1.70
N ALA A 380 -20.94 7.20 0.61
CA ALA A 380 -19.67 6.47 0.60
C ALA A 380 -18.49 7.39 0.93
N TYR A 381 -18.53 8.62 0.41
CA TYR A 381 -17.51 9.63 0.69
C TYR A 381 -17.59 10.13 2.15
N TRP A 382 -18.81 10.39 2.64
CA TRP A 382 -19.05 10.78 4.04
C TRP A 382 -18.59 9.75 5.07
N MET A 383 -18.65 8.46 4.74
CA MET A 383 -18.24 7.38 5.64
C MET A 383 -16.75 7.44 6.02
N SER A 384 -15.94 8.20 5.30
CA SER A 384 -14.55 8.44 5.66
C SER A 384 -14.40 9.15 7.00
N VAL A 385 -15.35 9.99 7.42
CA VAL A 385 -15.33 10.72 8.70
C VAL A 385 -15.53 9.77 9.89
N PRO A 386 -16.69 9.08 10.01
CA PRO A 386 -16.88 8.13 11.11
C PRO A 386 -15.89 6.97 11.05
N GLY A 387 -15.47 6.54 9.85
CA GLY A 387 -14.44 5.54 9.67
C GLY A 387 -13.10 5.95 10.29
N GLY A 388 -12.61 7.15 9.99
CA GLY A 388 -11.38 7.68 10.59
C GLY A 388 -11.44 7.79 12.11
N LEU A 389 -12.56 8.28 12.66
CA LEU A 389 -12.77 8.37 14.11
C LEU A 389 -12.80 6.97 14.77
N LEU A 390 -13.51 6.02 14.17
CA LEU A 390 -13.54 4.64 14.66
C LEU A 390 -12.15 4.00 14.59
N GLY A 391 -11.44 4.21 13.49
CA GLY A 391 -10.05 3.76 13.33
C GLY A 391 -9.13 4.30 14.42
N LEU A 392 -9.27 5.61 14.77
CA LEU A 392 -8.52 6.22 15.86
C LEU A 392 -8.84 5.56 17.22
N LEU A 393 -10.11 5.34 17.53
CA LEU A 393 -10.51 4.66 18.77
C LEU A 393 -9.95 3.24 18.86
N MET A 394 -10.00 2.51 17.75
CA MET A 394 -9.38 1.19 17.66
C MET A 394 -7.87 1.27 17.84
N PHE A 395 -7.20 2.26 17.27
CA PHE A 395 -5.76 2.43 17.42
C PHE A 395 -5.36 2.77 18.86
N ILE A 396 -6.14 3.58 19.57
CA ILE A 396 -5.95 3.85 21.00
C ILE A 396 -5.98 2.54 21.79
N TYR A 397 -6.97 1.68 21.53
CA TYR A 397 -7.06 0.37 22.21
C TYR A 397 -5.86 -0.53 21.86
N PHE A 398 -5.43 -0.56 20.59
CA PHE A 398 -4.23 -1.30 20.18
C PHE A 398 -2.97 -0.79 20.91
N HIS A 399 -2.82 0.52 21.06
CA HIS A 399 -1.70 1.10 21.83
C HIS A 399 -1.75 0.68 23.31
N ILE A 400 -2.94 0.68 23.92
CA ILE A 400 -3.10 0.18 25.30
C ILE A 400 -2.69 -1.29 25.41
N LEU A 401 -3.06 -2.14 24.44
CA LEU A 401 -2.65 -3.53 24.42
C LEU A 401 -1.12 -3.68 24.31
N THR A 402 -0.49 -2.86 23.46
CA THR A 402 0.97 -2.82 23.29
C THR A 402 1.66 -2.47 24.61
N ARG A 403 1.21 -1.41 25.28
CA ARG A 403 1.75 -0.99 26.59
C ARG A 403 1.57 -2.04 27.68
N ARG A 404 0.42 -2.71 27.71
CA ARG A 404 0.17 -3.80 28.67
C ARG A 404 1.11 -4.99 28.44
N LYS A 405 1.39 -5.30 27.16
CA LYS A 405 2.33 -6.36 26.80
C LYS A 405 3.75 -6.00 27.25
N GLU A 406 4.21 -4.80 26.93
CA GLU A 406 5.52 -4.29 27.35
C GLU A 406 5.73 -4.34 28.85
N LYS A 407 4.71 -3.91 29.62
CA LYS A 407 4.75 -3.92 31.08
C LYS A 407 4.88 -5.35 31.63
N LYS A 408 4.12 -6.32 31.09
CA LYS A 408 4.23 -7.73 31.47
C LYS A 408 5.60 -8.32 31.14
N GLU A 409 6.17 -7.98 29.97
CA GLU A 409 7.51 -8.41 29.57
C GLU A 409 8.57 -7.85 30.53
N GLN A 410 8.44 -6.57 30.95
CA GLN A 410 9.34 -5.95 31.92
C GLN A 410 9.24 -6.60 33.32
N GLU A 411 8.01 -6.86 33.80
CA GLU A 411 7.76 -7.53 35.07
C GLU A 411 8.36 -8.95 35.09
N ALA A 412 8.20 -9.71 34.00
CA ALA A 412 8.79 -11.05 33.84
C ALA A 412 10.31 -11.03 33.84
N LEU A 413 10.92 -10.00 33.20
CA LEU A 413 12.37 -9.77 33.22
C LEU A 413 12.89 -9.48 34.64
N LEU A 414 12.17 -8.65 35.40
CA LEU A 414 12.54 -8.29 36.77
C LEU A 414 12.42 -9.50 37.74
N ASN A 415 11.45 -10.38 37.52
CA ASN A 415 11.22 -11.56 38.33
C ASN A 415 12.15 -12.74 37.97
N GLY A 416 13.04 -12.60 37.00
CA GLY A 416 13.97 -13.66 36.58
C GLY A 416 13.32 -14.87 35.92
N GLU A 417 12.05 -14.77 35.52
CA GLU A 417 11.26 -15.87 34.95
C GLU A 417 11.60 -16.18 33.49
N VAL A 418 12.55 -15.45 32.89
CA VAL A 418 12.79 -15.51 31.45
C VAL A 418 14.14 -16.01 31.07
N TYR A 419 14.23 -17.31 30.81
CA TYR A 419 15.39 -17.92 30.10
C TYR A 419 15.32 -17.76 28.55
N SER A 420 14.34 -17.11 27.99
CA SER A 420 14.13 -17.08 26.51
C SER A 420 13.68 -15.74 25.87
N ILE A 421 13.61 -14.63 26.60
CA ILE A 421 13.33 -13.34 25.97
C ILE A 421 14.66 -12.68 25.60
N CYS A 422 15.01 -12.73 24.31
CA CYS A 422 16.18 -12.03 23.78
C CYS A 422 16.09 -10.53 24.06
N LEU A 423 17.04 -10.01 24.85
CA LEU A 423 17.29 -8.62 25.14
C LEU A 423 17.05 -7.70 23.92
N ARG A 424 16.14 -6.75 24.06
CA ARG A 424 16.02 -5.59 23.15
C ARG A 424 16.97 -4.49 23.63
N PRO A 425 18.01 -4.13 22.87
CA PRO A 425 18.92 -3.03 23.25
C PRO A 425 18.25 -1.65 23.24
N THR A 426 17.05 -1.52 22.65
CA THR A 426 16.35 -0.26 22.43
C THR A 426 15.52 0.24 23.62
N LEU A 427 15.30 -0.56 24.67
CA LEU A 427 14.51 -0.12 25.84
C LEU A 427 15.28 0.75 26.84
N LEU A 428 16.62 0.79 26.76
CA LEU A 428 17.45 1.57 27.67
C LEU A 428 17.68 3.03 27.24
N LEU A 429 17.32 3.41 26.00
CA LEU A 429 17.56 4.78 25.48
C LEU A 429 16.33 5.72 25.52
N SER A 430 15.16 5.25 25.91
CA SER A 430 13.93 6.07 25.90
C SER A 430 13.52 6.66 27.26
N TYR A 431 14.33 6.49 28.30
CA TYR A 431 13.99 6.99 29.66
C TYR A 431 14.70 8.29 30.08
N ASN A 432 15.50 8.91 29.22
CA ASN A 432 16.21 10.16 29.50
C ASN A 432 15.87 11.27 28.50
N HIS A 433 14.59 11.52 28.22
CA HIS A 433 14.13 12.86 27.73
C HIS A 433 12.62 13.01 27.95
#